data_460550e4bc8de0bb9f836ecece75544b
#
_entry.id   460550e4bc8de0bb9f836ecece75544b
#
_cell.length_a   1.000
_cell.length_b   1.000
_cell.length_c   1.000
_cell.angle_alpha   90.00
_cell.angle_beta   90.00
_cell.angle_gamma   90.00
#
_symmetry.space_group_name_H-M   'P 1'
#
loop_
_entity.id
_entity.type
_entity.pdbx_description
1 polymer ?
#
loop_
_entity_poly.entity_id
_entity_poly.type
_entity_poly.pdbx_seq_one_letter_code
_entity_poly.pdbx_strand_id
1 'polypeptide(L)'
;MSGGSVRISSDRTYYDRKEGFACFTGKVSVEDPEYQLHADRAFVYMGGTNDLKRIVALGNVAITNGTKRAYGAKATYQRENGVVILRAGEGGSAEVREVDPDGDRVVRGKTIKFWTGSHQVEVLEAEISAPSGGALDNVKGMLGR
;
A
#
# COMPACT_ATOMS: atom_id res chain seq x y z
N MET A 1 18.18 -11.52 10.77
CA MET A 1 17.56 -11.08 11.32
C MET A 1 16.60 -10.41 10.83
N SER A 2 15.81 -10.41 11.15
CA SER A 2 14.84 -9.92 10.66
C SER A 2 14.97 -8.65 10.40
N GLY A 3 14.52 -8.25 9.56
CA GLY A 3 14.53 -7.01 9.17
C GLY A 3 14.16 -6.08 10.19
N GLY A 4 14.44 -5.08 10.42
CA GLY A 4 14.23 -4.15 11.40
C GLY A 4 12.83 -3.99 11.90
N SER A 5 12.60 -3.05 12.71
CA SER A 5 11.33 -2.81 13.33
C SER A 5 10.48 -1.87 12.51
N VAL A 6 9.20 -1.94 12.75
CA VAL A 6 8.24 -1.00 12.17
C VAL A 6 8.16 0.21 13.09
N ARG A 7 8.20 1.40 12.52
CA ARG A 7 8.07 2.63 13.27
C ARG A 7 6.81 3.35 12.82
N ILE A 8 5.97 3.74 13.77
CA ILE A 8 4.72 4.43 13.45
C ILE A 8 4.67 5.74 14.24
N SER A 9 4.35 6.83 13.57
CA SER A 9 4.16 8.11 14.23
C SER A 9 2.86 8.75 13.77
N SER A 10 2.28 9.61 14.63
CA SER A 10 1.04 10.30 14.34
C SER A 10 0.87 11.44 15.33
N ASP A 11 -0.10 12.31 15.08
CA ASP A 11 -0.42 13.38 16.02
C ASP A 11 -1.06 12.83 17.29
N ARG A 12 -1.85 11.78 17.17
CA ARG A 12 -2.58 11.24 18.30
C ARG A 12 -2.63 9.73 18.18
N THR A 13 -2.44 9.02 19.30
CA THR A 13 -2.46 7.55 19.32
C THR A 13 -3.37 7.05 20.43
N TYR A 14 -4.20 6.08 20.12
CA TYR A 14 -4.96 5.33 21.10
C TYR A 14 -4.48 3.88 21.02
N TYR A 15 -4.22 3.26 22.16
CA TYR A 15 -3.70 1.91 22.17
C TYR A 15 -4.46 1.07 23.19
N ASP A 16 -4.93 -0.08 22.78
CA ASP A 16 -5.60 -1.03 23.66
C ASP A 16 -4.79 -2.31 23.69
N ARG A 17 -4.00 -2.48 24.73
CA ARG A 17 -3.12 -3.61 24.84
C ARG A 17 -3.87 -4.93 24.95
N LYS A 18 -4.99 -4.91 25.65
CA LYS A 18 -5.79 -6.11 25.86
C LYS A 18 -6.36 -6.61 24.54
N GLU A 19 -6.82 -5.70 23.69
CA GLU A 19 -7.40 -6.08 22.42
C GLU A 19 -6.34 -6.22 21.31
N GLY A 20 -5.10 -5.83 21.57
CA GLY A 20 -4.06 -5.90 20.54
C GLY A 20 -4.31 -4.94 19.40
N PHE A 21 -4.73 -3.74 19.70
CA PHE A 21 -5.21 -2.80 18.71
C PHE A 21 -4.72 -1.39 19.03
N ALA A 22 -4.31 -0.67 18.01
CA ALA A 22 -3.94 0.73 18.16
C ALA A 22 -4.55 1.55 17.04
N CYS A 23 -4.91 2.79 17.34
CA CYS A 23 -5.45 3.72 16.36
C CYS A 23 -4.57 4.94 16.34
N PHE A 24 -4.13 5.34 15.16
CA PHE A 24 -3.27 6.51 14.95
C PHE A 24 -4.06 7.51 14.13
N THR A 25 -4.06 8.77 14.54
CA THR A 25 -4.84 9.80 13.87
C THR A 25 -3.97 11.03 13.67
N GLY A 26 -4.02 11.59 12.47
CA GLY A 26 -3.32 12.81 12.10
C GLY A 26 -1.91 12.55 11.63
N LYS A 27 -1.65 12.80 10.37
CA LYS A 27 -0.32 12.70 9.77
C LYS A 27 0.36 11.40 10.13
N VAL A 28 -0.32 10.30 9.88
CA VAL A 28 0.20 8.98 10.20
C VAL A 28 1.34 8.64 9.26
N SER A 29 2.43 8.13 9.80
CA SER A 29 3.57 7.67 9.02
C SER A 29 3.99 6.31 9.55
N VAL A 30 4.09 5.33 8.67
CA VAL A 30 4.55 3.99 9.00
C VAL A 30 5.81 3.74 8.21
N GLU A 31 6.89 3.39 8.89
CA GLU A 31 8.15 3.06 8.23
C GLU A 31 8.50 1.61 8.53
N ASP A 32 8.62 0.84 7.49
CA ASP A 32 9.02 -0.55 7.55
C ASP A 32 10.26 -0.67 6.66
N PRO A 33 11.16 -1.62 6.87
CA PRO A 33 12.33 -1.73 6.00
C PRO A 33 12.01 -1.85 4.51
N GLU A 34 10.83 -2.34 4.16
CA GLU A 34 10.47 -2.55 2.77
C GLU A 34 9.56 -1.48 2.21
N TYR A 35 8.87 -0.69 3.03
CA TYR A 35 7.95 0.30 2.52
C TYR A 35 7.73 1.43 3.50
N GLN A 36 7.18 2.53 2.99
CA GLN A 36 6.73 3.65 3.81
C GLN A 36 5.27 3.89 3.48
N LEU A 37 4.46 4.19 4.48
CA LEU A 37 3.05 4.44 4.29
C LEU A 37 2.67 5.74 4.98
N HIS A 38 1.88 6.57 4.33
CA HIS A 38 1.33 7.78 4.93
C HIS A 38 -0.18 7.76 4.78
N ALA A 39 -0.89 8.22 5.77
CA ALA A 39 -2.35 8.26 5.75
C ALA A 39 -2.84 9.29 6.77
N ASP A 40 -4.13 9.61 6.71
CA ASP A 40 -4.73 10.48 7.73
C ASP A 40 -4.98 9.72 9.01
N ARG A 41 -5.29 8.43 8.90
CA ARG A 41 -5.63 7.60 10.04
C ARG A 41 -5.18 6.17 9.76
N ALA A 42 -4.79 5.45 10.77
CA ALA A 42 -4.43 4.04 10.61
C ALA A 42 -4.87 3.25 11.82
N PHE A 43 -5.34 2.04 11.58
CA PHE A 43 -5.65 1.08 12.62
C PHE A 43 -4.64 -0.05 12.49
N VAL A 44 -4.03 -0.41 13.60
CA VAL A 44 -2.98 -1.43 13.61
C VAL A 44 -3.44 -2.56 14.51
N TYR A 45 -3.45 -3.78 13.97
CA TYR A 45 -3.86 -4.97 14.69
C TYR A 45 -2.62 -5.83 14.93
N MET A 46 -2.43 -6.24 16.19
CA MET A 46 -1.27 -7.03 16.57
C MET A 46 -1.70 -8.38 17.08
N GLY A 47 -0.84 -9.36 16.94
CA GLY A 47 -1.09 -10.68 17.49
C GLY A 47 -0.78 -10.72 18.98
N GLY A 48 -0.99 -11.86 19.58
CA GLY A 48 -0.81 -12.02 20.99
C GLY A 48 0.59 -11.81 21.51
N THR A 49 1.60 -11.76 20.62
CA THR A 49 2.98 -11.55 21.01
C THR A 49 3.50 -10.19 20.55
N ASN A 50 2.62 -9.24 20.33
CA ASN A 50 2.96 -7.90 19.83
C ASN A 50 3.50 -7.91 18.40
N ASP A 51 3.23 -8.95 17.66
CA ASP A 51 3.61 -8.97 16.26
C ASP A 51 2.56 -8.24 15.43
N LEU A 52 3.00 -7.40 14.53
CA LEU A 52 2.10 -6.72 13.63
C LEU A 52 1.39 -7.73 12.73
N LYS A 53 0.06 -7.68 12.69
CA LYS A 53 -0.69 -8.56 11.82
C LYS A 53 -1.28 -7.84 10.63
N ARG A 54 -1.89 -6.69 10.84
CA ARG A 54 -2.61 -5.99 9.80
C ARG A 54 -2.62 -4.50 10.07
N ILE A 55 -2.58 -3.72 9.02
CA ILE A 55 -2.73 -2.28 9.09
C ILE A 55 -3.86 -1.90 8.16
N VAL A 56 -4.78 -1.06 8.62
CA VAL A 56 -5.80 -0.47 7.79
C VAL A 56 -5.56 1.03 7.78
N ALA A 57 -5.24 1.59 6.63
CA ALA A 57 -4.95 3.02 6.49
C ALA A 57 -6.10 3.70 5.78
N LEU A 58 -6.50 4.86 6.26
CA LEU A 58 -7.65 5.58 5.74
C LEU A 58 -7.29 7.04 5.48
N GLY A 59 -7.70 7.53 4.32
CA GLY A 59 -7.57 8.94 3.96
C GLY A 59 -6.21 9.28 3.40
N ASN A 60 -6.17 9.72 2.16
CA ASN A 60 -4.95 10.18 1.49
C ASN A 60 -3.79 9.22 1.67
N VAL A 61 -4.07 7.95 1.40
CA VAL A 61 -3.08 6.90 1.57
C VAL A 61 -2.01 6.99 0.50
N ALA A 62 -0.74 6.96 0.90
CA ALA A 62 0.38 6.94 -0.02
C ALA A 62 1.38 5.89 0.48
N ILE A 63 1.75 4.97 -0.38
CA ILE A 63 2.68 3.90 -0.04
C ILE A 63 3.85 3.97 -1.02
N THR A 64 5.07 3.93 -0.50
CA THR A 64 6.27 3.91 -1.32
C THR A 64 7.06 2.63 -1.03
N ASN A 65 7.43 1.93 -2.08
CA ASN A 65 8.21 0.71 -1.96
C ASN A 65 9.21 0.74 -3.11
N GLY A 66 10.43 1.18 -2.84
CA GLY A 66 11.44 1.32 -3.89
C GLY A 66 10.98 2.30 -4.97
N THR A 67 10.86 1.85 -6.21
CA THR A 67 10.41 2.67 -7.31
C THR A 67 8.90 2.65 -7.49
N LYS A 68 8.18 1.90 -6.65
CA LYS A 68 6.74 1.78 -6.76
C LYS A 68 6.06 2.74 -5.80
N ARG A 69 5.06 3.45 -6.28
CA ARG A 69 4.27 4.35 -5.46
C ARG A 69 2.80 4.03 -5.65
N ALA A 70 2.07 3.99 -4.55
CA ALA A 70 0.65 3.63 -4.58
C ALA A 70 -0.15 4.66 -3.82
N TYR A 71 -1.31 5.01 -4.34
CA TYR A 71 -2.17 6.03 -3.76
C TYR A 71 -3.61 5.56 -3.75
N GLY A 72 -4.34 5.87 -2.71
CA GLY A 72 -5.75 5.52 -2.62
C GLY A 72 -6.41 6.17 -1.43
N ALA A 73 -7.69 5.88 -1.24
CA ALA A 73 -8.43 6.38 -0.10
C ALA A 73 -8.35 5.44 1.09
N LYS A 74 -8.13 4.15 0.83
CA LYS A 74 -8.02 3.16 1.88
C LYS A 74 -7.03 2.09 1.45
N ALA A 75 -6.22 1.63 2.37
CA ALA A 75 -5.33 0.51 2.11
C ALA A 75 -5.38 -0.45 3.28
N THR A 76 -5.34 -1.75 2.99
CA THR A 76 -5.24 -2.78 4.00
C THR A 76 -3.99 -3.59 3.70
N TYR A 77 -3.12 -3.73 4.68
CA TYR A 77 -1.90 -4.51 4.55
C TYR A 77 -1.95 -5.69 5.50
N GLN A 78 -1.72 -6.88 4.99
CA GLN A 78 -1.61 -8.07 5.81
C GLN A 78 -0.17 -8.52 5.81
N ARG A 79 0.45 -8.55 6.97
CA ARG A 79 1.88 -8.82 7.06
C ARG A 79 2.20 -10.27 6.74
N GLU A 80 1.33 -11.18 7.10
CA GLU A 80 1.59 -12.60 6.94
C GLU A 80 1.92 -12.96 5.49
N ASN A 81 1.18 -12.43 4.55
CA ASN A 81 1.37 -12.76 3.13
C ASN A 81 1.82 -11.58 2.29
N GLY A 82 2.04 -10.42 2.91
CA GLY A 82 2.52 -9.24 2.20
C GLY A 82 1.50 -8.62 1.26
N VAL A 83 0.21 -8.90 1.45
CA VAL A 83 -0.82 -8.43 0.54
C VAL A 83 -1.25 -7.03 0.92
N VAL A 84 -1.30 -6.13 -0.07
CA VAL A 84 -1.86 -4.79 0.09
C VAL A 84 -3.08 -4.69 -0.82
N ILE A 85 -4.20 -4.25 -0.26
CA ILE A 85 -5.41 -3.98 -1.04
C ILE A 85 -5.67 -2.49 -0.93
N LEU A 86 -5.64 -1.81 -2.06
CA LEU A 86 -5.77 -0.37 -2.16
C LEU A 86 -7.11 -0.07 -2.81
N ARG A 87 -7.91 0.81 -2.20
CA ARG A 87 -9.23 1.12 -2.72
C ARG A 87 -9.37 2.60 -3.00
N ALA A 88 -10.11 2.89 -4.05
CA ALA A 88 -10.42 4.26 -4.43
C ALA A 88 -11.46 4.84 -3.49
N GLY A 89 -11.45 6.16 -3.38
CA GLY A 89 -12.53 6.86 -2.74
C GLY A 89 -13.69 7.04 -3.71
N GLU A 90 -14.76 7.62 -3.22
CA GLU A 90 -15.93 7.84 -4.03
C GLU A 90 -15.58 8.78 -5.17
N GLY A 91 -15.88 8.39 -6.38
CA GLY A 91 -15.60 9.21 -7.55
C GLY A 91 -14.16 9.26 -7.99
N GLY A 92 -13.26 8.55 -7.29
CA GLY A 92 -11.85 8.59 -7.65
C GLY A 92 -11.31 7.24 -8.10
N SER A 93 -10.00 7.13 -8.14
CA SER A 93 -9.30 5.91 -8.50
C SER A 93 -8.17 5.66 -7.53
N ALA A 94 -7.86 4.40 -7.31
CA ALA A 94 -6.61 4.03 -6.70
C ALA A 94 -5.56 3.97 -7.80
N GLU A 95 -4.32 4.18 -7.46
CA GLU A 95 -3.26 4.26 -8.46
C GLU A 95 -2.00 3.57 -7.96
N VAL A 96 -1.34 2.81 -8.84
CA VAL A 96 0.01 2.32 -8.58
C VAL A 96 0.88 2.82 -9.72
N ARG A 97 1.99 3.46 -9.38
CA ARG A 97 2.92 4.03 -10.33
C ARG A 97 4.29 3.41 -10.13
N GLU A 98 4.85 2.88 -11.21
CA GLU A 98 6.19 2.36 -11.20
C GLU A 98 7.07 3.40 -11.88
N VAL A 99 8.02 3.95 -11.15
CA VAL A 99 8.91 4.98 -11.68
C VAL A 99 10.07 4.31 -12.40
N ASP A 100 10.29 4.68 -13.64
CA ASP A 100 11.26 4.01 -14.49
C ASP A 100 11.98 5.06 -15.32
N PRO A 101 13.28 4.91 -15.59
CA PRO A 101 13.99 5.90 -16.41
C PRO A 101 13.38 6.11 -17.79
N ASP A 102 12.72 5.10 -18.35
CA ASP A 102 12.11 5.23 -19.66
C ASP A 102 10.70 5.82 -19.60
N GLY A 103 10.22 6.17 -18.45
CA GLY A 103 8.89 6.72 -18.24
C GLY A 103 8.11 5.90 -17.24
N ASP A 104 7.13 6.52 -16.62
CA ASP A 104 6.37 5.87 -15.57
C ASP A 104 5.30 4.95 -16.16
N ARG A 105 5.07 3.82 -15.51
CA ARG A 105 3.93 2.97 -15.80
C ARG A 105 2.90 3.20 -14.72
N VAL A 106 1.67 3.43 -15.11
CA VAL A 106 0.61 3.78 -14.15
C VAL A 106 -0.56 2.86 -14.34
N VAL A 107 -1.04 2.29 -13.24
CA VAL A 107 -2.23 1.46 -13.22
C VAL A 107 -3.23 2.13 -12.30
N ARG A 108 -4.46 2.33 -12.78
CA ARG A 108 -5.53 2.91 -11.98
C ARG A 108 -6.72 1.99 -11.98
N GLY A 109 -7.49 1.99 -10.92
CA GLY A 109 -8.70 1.19 -10.86
C GLY A 109 -9.44 1.47 -9.56
N LYS A 110 -10.57 0.80 -9.39
CA LYS A 110 -11.35 0.94 -8.16
C LYS A 110 -10.71 0.20 -7.01
N THR A 111 -10.12 -0.94 -7.29
CA THR A 111 -9.43 -1.73 -6.28
C THR A 111 -8.17 -2.29 -6.92
N ILE A 112 -7.04 -2.12 -6.25
CA ILE A 112 -5.77 -2.65 -6.70
C ILE A 112 -5.22 -3.52 -5.59
N LYS A 113 -4.87 -4.75 -5.91
CA LYS A 113 -4.28 -5.67 -4.96
C LYS A 113 -2.87 -5.98 -5.44
N PHE A 114 -1.90 -5.84 -4.57
CA PHE A 114 -0.54 -6.19 -4.92
C PHE A 114 0.18 -6.81 -3.73
N TRP A 115 1.32 -7.41 -3.99
CA TRP A 115 2.11 -8.10 -2.98
C TRP A 115 3.44 -7.40 -2.84
N THR A 116 3.85 -7.11 -1.61
CA THR A 116 5.07 -6.35 -1.36
C THR A 116 6.31 -7.11 -1.78
N GLY A 117 6.25 -8.43 -1.82
CA GLY A 117 7.40 -9.24 -2.18
C GLY A 117 7.41 -9.74 -3.61
N SER A 118 6.53 -9.24 -4.47
CA SER A 118 6.48 -9.71 -5.84
C SER A 118 6.08 -8.58 -6.77
N HIS A 119 6.05 -8.87 -8.08
CA HIS A 119 5.66 -7.87 -9.08
C HIS A 119 4.22 -8.08 -9.53
N GLN A 120 3.46 -8.90 -8.83
CA GLN A 120 2.08 -9.18 -9.23
C GLN A 120 1.14 -8.09 -8.79
N VAL A 121 0.21 -7.72 -9.66
CA VAL A 121 -0.79 -6.70 -9.39
C VAL A 121 -2.11 -7.17 -10.00
N GLU A 122 -3.19 -7.06 -9.24
CA GLU A 122 -4.55 -7.33 -9.72
C GLU A 122 -5.36 -6.06 -9.63
N VAL A 123 -6.12 -5.73 -10.64
CA VAL A 123 -6.85 -4.47 -10.69
C VAL A 123 -8.29 -4.72 -11.12
N LEU A 124 -9.24 -4.11 -10.41
CA LEU A 124 -10.64 -4.11 -10.80
C LEU A 124 -10.96 -2.76 -11.43
N GLU A 125 -11.66 -2.80 -12.55
CA GLU A 125 -12.03 -1.61 -13.32
C GLU A 125 -10.78 -0.82 -13.67
N ALA A 126 -9.88 -1.46 -14.39
CA ALA A 126 -8.55 -0.96 -14.61
C ALA A 126 -8.46 0.04 -15.75
N GLU A 127 -7.57 1.01 -15.56
CA GLU A 127 -7.10 1.87 -16.63
C GLU A 127 -5.58 1.86 -16.52
N ILE A 128 -4.89 1.51 -17.59
CA ILE A 128 -3.46 1.32 -17.57
C ILE A 128 -2.79 2.22 -18.57
N SER A 129 -1.73 2.90 -18.14
CA SER A 129 -0.93 3.76 -18.99
C SER A 129 0.51 3.35 -18.88
N ALA A 130 1.22 3.35 -19.98
CA ALA A 130 2.65 3.02 -20.00
C ALA A 130 3.34 3.82 -21.10
N PRO A 131 4.68 3.93 -21.05
CA PRO A 131 5.39 4.65 -22.10
C PRO A 131 5.16 4.03 -23.46
N SER A 132 5.24 4.86 -24.51
CA SER A 132 5.10 4.35 -25.85
C SER A 132 6.32 3.50 -26.21
N GLY A 133 6.21 2.72 -27.28
CA GLY A 133 7.29 1.85 -27.70
C GLY A 133 7.41 0.61 -26.80
N GLY A 134 6.67 -0.40 -27.04
CA GLY A 134 6.67 -1.60 -26.22
C GLY A 134 5.68 -1.52 -25.08
N ALA A 135 4.83 -0.50 -25.07
CA ALA A 135 3.88 -0.32 -23.99
C ALA A 135 2.95 -1.52 -23.82
N LEU A 136 2.51 -2.12 -24.91
CA LEU A 136 1.61 -3.26 -24.83
C LEU A 136 2.26 -4.45 -24.15
N ASP A 137 3.52 -4.69 -24.45
CA ASP A 137 4.24 -5.80 -23.83
C ASP A 137 4.43 -5.53 -22.33
N ASN A 138 4.73 -4.28 -21.98
CA ASN A 138 4.89 -3.92 -20.58
C ASN A 138 3.57 -4.11 -19.82
N VAL A 139 2.47 -3.71 -20.43
CA VAL A 139 1.17 -3.84 -19.80
C VAL A 139 0.82 -5.31 -19.59
N LYS A 140 1.08 -6.16 -20.55
CA LYS A 140 0.83 -7.58 -20.40
C LYS A 140 1.64 -8.15 -19.24
N GLY A 141 2.89 -7.76 -19.13
CA GLY A 141 3.71 -8.20 -18.01
C GLY A 141 3.17 -7.73 -16.67
N MET A 142 2.70 -6.48 -16.60
CA MET A 142 2.13 -5.96 -15.37
C MET A 142 0.90 -6.71 -14.94
N LEU A 143 0.11 -7.19 -15.88
CA LEU A 143 -1.10 -7.90 -15.55
C LEU A 143 -0.89 -9.38 -15.26
N GLY A 144 0.34 -9.83 -15.27
CA GLY A 144 0.63 -11.21 -14.90
C GLY A 144 0.28 -12.25 -15.92
N ARG A 145 0.27 -11.84 -17.17
CA ARG A 145 -0.11 -12.80 -18.17
C ARG A 145 0.87 -13.77 -18.47
#